data_a4e501421fce6681c8368dc6e3005f76
#
_entry.id   a4e501421fce6681c8368dc6e3005f76
#
_cell.length_a   1.000
_cell.length_b   1.000
_cell.length_c   1.000
_cell.angle_alpha   90.00
_cell.angle_beta   90.00
_cell.angle_gamma   90.00
#
_symmetry.space_group_name_H-M   'P 1'
#
loop_
_entity.id
_entity.type
_entity.pdbx_description
1 polymer ?
#
loop_
_entity_poly.entity_id
_entity_poly.type
_entity_poly.pdbx_seq_one_letter_code
_entity_poly.pdbx_strand_id
1 'polypeptide(L)'
;MKAYDLIIIGGGPAGLAAAVAARDNGIESILILERDKQLGGILNQCIHNGFGLHTFKEELTGPEYAARFIEQVKERKIEYKLNTMVMDISHEKVVTAMNREEGMILLQAKAVILAMGCRERSRGALNIPGYRPAGIYSAGTAQRLVNMEGYMPGREVVILGSGDIGLIMARRMTLEGAKVKVVAELMPYSGGLKRNIVQCLNDFNIPLKLSHTVVDIEGKDRVKAVTIAEVGPDRRPIPGTEERYECDTLLLSCGLIPENELSKSAGVDLSPITSGPIVNDSLETNIDGVFACGNVLHVHDLVDYVSQEAGTAGKNAAAYIKDGKAADAKTVEILPVDGVRYTVPKYIRPTEMEDTLTVRFRVGDVYKNCTIATYFDDELISKRKRPVMAPGEMEQVILQKSKLADYPDLKHITIKIEEA
;
A
#
# COMPACT_ATOMS: atom_id res chain seq x y z
N MET A 1 27.26 -16.78 11.10
CA MET A 1 26.22 -15.97 10.47
C MET A 1 26.21 -16.32 8.99
N LYS A 2 25.05 -16.72 8.43
CA LYS A 2 24.90 -17.01 7.00
C LYS A 2 24.80 -15.69 6.21
N ALA A 3 25.45 -15.62 5.05
CA ALA A 3 25.47 -14.42 4.23
C ALA A 3 24.69 -14.64 2.92
N TYR A 4 24.00 -13.59 2.47
CA TYR A 4 23.26 -13.53 1.20
C TYR A 4 23.63 -12.25 0.44
N ASP A 5 23.53 -12.29 -0.87
CA ASP A 5 23.66 -11.07 -1.67
C ASP A 5 22.44 -10.16 -1.45
N LEU A 6 21.23 -10.75 -1.45
CA LEU A 6 19.99 -10.02 -1.27
C LEU A 6 19.09 -10.71 -0.26
N ILE A 7 18.60 -9.96 0.74
CA ILE A 7 17.53 -10.40 1.62
C ILE A 7 16.30 -9.54 1.35
N ILE A 8 15.15 -10.19 1.14
CA ILE A 8 13.85 -9.54 0.90
C ILE A 8 12.94 -9.83 2.09
N ILE A 9 12.41 -8.79 2.71
CA ILE A 9 11.56 -8.89 3.88
C ILE A 9 10.10 -8.76 3.47
N GLY A 10 9.38 -9.88 3.49
CA GLY A 10 8.01 -10.05 3.06
C GLY A 10 7.89 -10.84 1.76
N GLY A 11 7.13 -11.94 1.80
CA GLY A 11 6.83 -12.83 0.67
C GLY A 11 5.49 -12.55 0.00
N GLY A 12 5.00 -11.30 0.08
CA GLY A 12 3.83 -10.81 -0.64
C GLY A 12 4.15 -10.45 -2.09
N PRO A 13 3.19 -9.85 -2.83
CA PRO A 13 3.37 -9.55 -4.27
C PRO A 13 4.60 -8.70 -4.56
N ALA A 14 4.92 -7.71 -3.71
CA ALA A 14 6.12 -6.89 -3.86
C ALA A 14 7.40 -7.72 -3.72
N GLY A 15 7.54 -8.48 -2.62
CA GLY A 15 8.74 -9.26 -2.37
C GLY A 15 8.98 -10.35 -3.42
N LEU A 16 7.90 -11.01 -3.88
CA LEU A 16 7.98 -12.02 -4.93
C LEU A 16 8.45 -11.42 -6.26
N ALA A 17 7.87 -10.30 -6.69
CA ALA A 17 8.24 -9.63 -7.94
C ALA A 17 9.68 -9.08 -7.88
N ALA A 18 10.10 -8.51 -6.75
CA ALA A 18 11.46 -8.04 -6.54
C ALA A 18 12.48 -9.18 -6.60
N ALA A 19 12.16 -10.33 -5.98
CA ALA A 19 13.03 -11.51 -5.99
C ALA A 19 13.22 -12.06 -7.41
N VAL A 20 12.13 -12.18 -8.17
CA VAL A 20 12.18 -12.61 -9.57
C VAL A 20 13.04 -11.66 -10.41
N ALA A 21 12.80 -10.35 -10.28
CA ALA A 21 13.55 -9.36 -11.03
C ALA A 21 15.04 -9.36 -10.66
N ALA A 22 15.40 -9.47 -9.38
CA ALA A 22 16.79 -9.56 -8.96
C ALA A 22 17.48 -10.80 -9.50
N ARG A 23 16.80 -11.96 -9.49
CA ARG A 23 17.30 -13.21 -10.07
C ARG A 23 17.54 -13.07 -11.57
N ASP A 24 16.58 -12.52 -12.31
CA ASP A 24 16.67 -12.31 -13.76
C ASP A 24 17.78 -11.30 -14.12
N ASN A 25 18.16 -10.44 -13.17
CA ASN A 25 19.32 -9.57 -13.25
C ASN A 25 20.59 -10.18 -12.63
N GLY A 26 20.67 -11.51 -12.49
CA GLY A 26 21.90 -12.28 -12.24
C GLY A 26 22.34 -12.33 -10.77
N ILE A 27 21.44 -12.12 -9.80
CA ILE A 27 21.75 -12.36 -8.39
C ILE A 27 21.39 -13.80 -8.02
N GLU A 28 22.38 -14.58 -7.57
CA GLU A 28 22.21 -16.00 -7.25
C GLU A 28 21.79 -16.22 -5.79
N SER A 29 22.34 -15.47 -4.85
CA SER A 29 22.12 -15.64 -3.41
C SER A 29 21.02 -14.72 -2.91
N ILE A 30 19.75 -15.14 -3.07
CA ILE A 30 18.56 -14.40 -2.66
C ILE A 30 17.82 -15.19 -1.58
N LEU A 31 17.40 -14.52 -0.51
CA LEU A 31 16.52 -15.07 0.53
C LEU A 31 15.29 -14.20 0.72
N ILE A 32 14.10 -14.79 0.64
CA ILE A 32 12.85 -14.17 1.05
C ILE A 32 12.50 -14.62 2.47
N LEU A 33 12.22 -13.68 3.37
CA LEU A 33 11.76 -13.93 4.74
C LEU A 33 10.27 -13.60 4.85
N GLU A 34 9.43 -14.62 5.12
CA GLU A 34 7.98 -14.48 5.23
C GLU A 34 7.50 -14.94 6.61
N ARG A 35 6.75 -14.07 7.29
CA ARG A 35 6.21 -14.35 8.62
C ARG A 35 5.02 -15.33 8.63
N ASP A 36 4.27 -15.40 7.54
CA ASP A 36 3.12 -16.30 7.42
C ASP A 36 3.57 -17.73 7.02
N LYS A 37 2.66 -18.67 7.11
CA LYS A 37 2.83 -20.10 6.76
C LYS A 37 2.93 -20.36 5.26
N GLN A 38 2.73 -19.32 4.42
CA GLN A 38 2.77 -19.42 2.96
C GLN A 38 3.15 -18.09 2.32
N LEU A 39 3.71 -18.16 1.11
CA LEU A 39 3.96 -16.99 0.25
C LEU A 39 2.65 -16.43 -0.31
N GLY A 40 2.68 -15.20 -0.84
CA GLY A 40 1.55 -14.52 -1.47
C GLY A 40 0.98 -13.36 -0.66
N GLY A 41 1.25 -13.32 0.65
CA GLY A 41 0.85 -12.23 1.54
C GLY A 41 -0.66 -11.98 1.50
N ILE A 42 -1.06 -10.71 1.45
CA ILE A 42 -2.47 -10.28 1.49
C ILE A 42 -3.31 -10.82 0.31
N LEU A 43 -2.70 -11.16 -0.81
CA LEU A 43 -3.41 -11.69 -1.98
C LEU A 43 -4.13 -13.00 -1.70
N ASN A 44 -3.61 -13.82 -0.78
CA ASN A 44 -4.21 -15.12 -0.45
C ASN A 44 -5.65 -15.00 0.09
N GLN A 45 -6.01 -13.86 0.66
CA GLN A 45 -7.38 -13.61 1.14
C GLN A 45 -8.25 -12.83 0.14
N CYS A 46 -7.67 -12.31 -0.94
CA CYS A 46 -8.36 -11.49 -1.94
C CYS A 46 -8.96 -12.39 -3.04
N ILE A 47 -10.04 -13.12 -2.75
CA ILE A 47 -10.65 -14.09 -3.67
C ILE A 47 -11.56 -13.47 -4.74
N HIS A 48 -11.70 -12.15 -4.77
CA HIS A 48 -12.40 -11.42 -5.83
C HIS A 48 -11.50 -11.21 -7.05
N ASN A 49 -12.09 -10.97 -8.21
CA ASN A 49 -11.41 -10.71 -9.46
C ASN A 49 -10.92 -9.25 -9.57
N GLY A 50 -10.08 -9.00 -10.57
CA GLY A 50 -9.59 -7.66 -10.93
C GLY A 50 -8.09 -7.49 -10.77
N PHE A 51 -7.34 -8.56 -10.58
CA PHE A 51 -5.88 -8.59 -10.53
C PHE A 51 -5.29 -9.06 -11.86
N GLY A 52 -4.09 -8.62 -12.23
CA GLY A 52 -3.31 -9.16 -13.33
C GLY A 52 -3.57 -8.57 -14.71
N LEU A 53 -4.52 -7.66 -14.86
CA LEU A 53 -4.88 -7.07 -16.16
C LEU A 53 -3.69 -6.35 -16.83
N HIS A 54 -2.84 -5.70 -16.06
CA HIS A 54 -1.67 -4.99 -16.57
C HIS A 54 -0.43 -5.90 -16.69
N THR A 55 -0.24 -6.81 -15.73
CA THR A 55 0.94 -7.69 -15.64
C THR A 55 0.81 -8.91 -16.53
N PHE A 56 -0.29 -9.64 -16.41
CA PHE A 56 -0.50 -10.93 -17.08
C PHE A 56 -1.46 -10.87 -18.28
N LYS A 57 -2.14 -9.72 -18.50
CA LYS A 57 -3.19 -9.54 -19.51
C LYS A 57 -4.38 -10.49 -19.31
N GLU A 58 -4.58 -10.95 -18.09
CA GLU A 58 -5.64 -11.84 -17.65
C GLU A 58 -6.32 -11.25 -16.42
N GLU A 59 -7.62 -11.49 -16.26
CA GLU A 59 -8.33 -11.13 -15.05
C GLU A 59 -8.27 -12.30 -14.07
N LEU A 60 -7.50 -12.12 -12.99
CA LEU A 60 -7.22 -13.12 -11.98
C LEU A 60 -7.84 -12.76 -10.63
N THR A 61 -8.00 -13.74 -9.76
CA THR A 61 -8.17 -13.55 -8.31
C THR A 61 -6.81 -13.28 -7.66
N GLY A 62 -6.81 -12.78 -6.41
CA GLY A 62 -5.58 -12.56 -5.66
C GLY A 62 -4.71 -13.82 -5.51
N PRO A 63 -5.26 -15.00 -5.09
CA PRO A 63 -4.50 -16.24 -5.02
C PRO A 63 -3.92 -16.69 -6.36
N GLU A 64 -4.65 -16.55 -7.46
CA GLU A 64 -4.14 -16.88 -8.80
C GLU A 64 -2.99 -15.97 -9.21
N TYR A 65 -3.11 -14.67 -8.94
CA TYR A 65 -2.03 -13.71 -9.17
C TYR A 65 -0.77 -14.06 -8.35
N ALA A 66 -0.94 -14.36 -7.07
CA ALA A 66 0.16 -14.78 -6.20
C ALA A 66 0.81 -16.06 -6.70
N ALA A 67 0.01 -17.05 -7.13
CA ALA A 67 0.50 -18.33 -7.64
C ALA A 67 1.44 -18.14 -8.83
N ARG A 68 1.13 -17.23 -9.77
CA ARG A 68 1.99 -16.91 -10.92
C ARG A 68 3.41 -16.47 -10.52
N PHE A 69 3.53 -15.64 -9.49
CA PHE A 69 4.84 -15.22 -8.97
C PHE A 69 5.52 -16.27 -8.11
N ILE A 70 4.75 -17.04 -7.32
CA ILE A 70 5.29 -18.14 -6.52
C ILE A 70 5.88 -19.22 -7.41
N GLU A 71 5.24 -19.54 -8.54
CA GLU A 71 5.77 -20.45 -9.56
C GLU A 71 7.12 -19.95 -10.09
N GLN A 72 7.20 -18.67 -10.48
CA GLN A 72 8.44 -18.07 -10.97
C GLN A 72 9.57 -18.11 -9.92
N VAL A 73 9.26 -17.90 -8.64
CA VAL A 73 10.23 -18.02 -7.52
C VAL A 73 10.74 -19.47 -7.42
N LYS A 74 9.85 -20.48 -7.53
CA LYS A 74 10.20 -21.91 -7.47
C LYS A 74 11.04 -22.35 -8.68
N GLU A 75 10.66 -21.96 -9.90
CA GLU A 75 11.38 -22.26 -11.13
C GLU A 75 12.81 -21.73 -11.09
N ARG A 76 12.99 -20.51 -10.56
CA ARG A 76 14.29 -19.87 -10.39
C ARG A 76 15.05 -20.34 -9.15
N LYS A 77 14.51 -21.28 -8.39
CA LYS A 77 15.09 -21.84 -7.16
C LYS A 77 15.52 -20.77 -6.16
N ILE A 78 14.71 -19.72 -6.01
CA ILE A 78 14.96 -18.66 -5.03
C ILE A 78 14.65 -19.21 -3.64
N GLU A 79 15.58 -19.07 -2.69
CA GLU A 79 15.43 -19.53 -1.31
C GLU A 79 14.40 -18.65 -0.57
N TYR A 80 13.53 -19.28 0.23
CA TYR A 80 12.62 -18.58 1.13
C TYR A 80 12.44 -19.32 2.44
N LYS A 81 12.17 -18.57 3.52
CA LYS A 81 11.81 -19.10 4.84
C LYS A 81 10.44 -18.60 5.23
N LEU A 82 9.53 -19.55 5.51
CA LEU A 82 8.18 -19.29 6.02
C LEU A 82 8.18 -19.31 7.54
N ASN A 83 7.09 -18.82 8.15
CA ASN A 83 6.95 -18.73 9.61
C ASN A 83 8.14 -18.02 10.28
N THR A 84 8.82 -17.13 9.54
CA THR A 84 10.04 -16.48 9.94
C THR A 84 9.83 -14.99 10.09
N MET A 85 9.79 -14.50 11.31
CA MET A 85 9.60 -13.10 11.66
C MET A 85 10.93 -12.36 11.71
N VAL A 86 11.07 -11.30 10.94
CA VAL A 86 12.19 -10.36 11.08
C VAL A 86 11.92 -9.45 12.26
N MET A 87 12.88 -9.39 13.16
CA MET A 87 12.79 -8.65 14.43
C MET A 87 13.54 -7.32 14.37
N ASP A 88 14.64 -7.28 13.63
CA ASP A 88 15.49 -6.10 13.52
C ASP A 88 16.34 -6.12 12.25
N ILE A 89 16.78 -4.95 11.83
CA ILE A 89 17.74 -4.73 10.73
C ILE A 89 18.74 -3.69 11.21
N SER A 90 20.01 -4.07 11.31
CA SER A 90 21.06 -3.10 11.64
C SER A 90 21.42 -2.22 10.46
N HIS A 91 22.09 -1.10 10.73
CA HIS A 91 22.62 -0.19 9.71
C HIS A 91 23.63 -0.90 8.75
N GLU A 92 24.35 -1.90 9.25
CA GLU A 92 25.28 -2.74 8.46
C GLU A 92 24.56 -3.86 7.69
N LYS A 93 23.22 -3.83 7.66
CA LYS A 93 22.38 -4.82 6.98
C LYS A 93 22.49 -6.24 7.58
N VAL A 94 22.70 -6.33 8.89
CA VAL A 94 22.49 -7.58 9.63
C VAL A 94 21.01 -7.70 9.93
N VAL A 95 20.39 -8.74 9.41
CA VAL A 95 18.97 -9.04 9.63
C VAL A 95 18.84 -10.06 10.74
N THR A 96 18.16 -9.68 11.82
CA THR A 96 17.79 -10.56 12.92
C THR A 96 16.40 -11.12 12.68
N ALA A 97 16.28 -12.42 12.55
CA ALA A 97 14.99 -13.10 12.35
C ALA A 97 14.79 -14.21 13.39
N MET A 98 13.56 -14.67 13.51
CA MET A 98 13.20 -15.74 14.43
C MET A 98 12.14 -16.67 13.84
N ASN A 99 12.32 -17.96 14.02
CA ASN A 99 11.31 -18.98 13.75
C ASN A 99 11.34 -20.09 14.83
N ARG A 100 10.39 -21.05 14.74
CA ARG A 100 10.30 -22.13 15.73
C ARG A 100 11.39 -23.19 15.58
N GLU A 101 11.91 -23.39 14.37
CA GLU A 101 12.85 -24.47 14.04
C GLU A 101 14.29 -24.08 14.39
N GLU A 102 14.69 -22.87 14.06
CA GLU A 102 16.07 -22.41 14.18
C GLU A 102 16.27 -21.44 15.37
N GLY A 103 15.18 -21.00 16.03
CA GLY A 103 15.24 -19.97 17.06
C GLY A 103 15.61 -18.60 16.47
N MET A 104 16.54 -17.90 17.13
CA MET A 104 17.04 -16.61 16.63
C MET A 104 18.12 -16.81 15.56
N ILE A 105 17.96 -16.15 14.43
CA ILE A 105 18.80 -16.27 13.25
C ILE A 105 19.43 -14.92 12.94
N LEU A 106 20.74 -14.89 12.73
CA LEU A 106 21.48 -13.71 12.27
C LEU A 106 21.95 -13.92 10.84
N LEU A 107 21.56 -13.03 9.94
CA LEU A 107 21.83 -13.09 8.53
C LEU A 107 22.52 -11.80 8.06
N GLN A 108 23.59 -11.91 7.27
CA GLN A 108 24.24 -10.75 6.64
C GLN A 108 23.74 -10.59 5.22
N ALA A 109 23.36 -9.37 4.83
CA ALA A 109 23.01 -9.04 3.45
C ALA A 109 23.98 -8.00 2.85
N LYS A 110 24.22 -8.07 1.53
CA LYS A 110 24.83 -6.95 0.78
C LYS A 110 23.79 -5.88 0.51
N ALA A 111 22.55 -6.29 0.17
CA ALA A 111 21.40 -5.40 0.01
C ALA A 111 20.15 -5.99 0.67
N VAL A 112 19.22 -5.11 1.08
CA VAL A 112 17.93 -5.48 1.67
C VAL A 112 16.81 -4.79 0.90
N ILE A 113 15.73 -5.53 0.60
CA ILE A 113 14.48 -4.96 0.07
C ILE A 113 13.40 -5.06 1.14
N LEU A 114 12.86 -3.90 1.51
CA LEU A 114 11.73 -3.75 2.41
C LEU A 114 10.44 -3.93 1.61
N ALA A 115 9.70 -5.03 1.86
CA ALA A 115 8.46 -5.39 1.16
C ALA A 115 7.37 -5.86 2.15
N MET A 116 7.37 -5.31 3.39
CA MET A 116 6.52 -5.74 4.49
C MET A 116 5.04 -5.36 4.32
N GLY A 117 4.71 -4.52 3.33
CA GLY A 117 3.34 -4.11 3.06
C GLY A 117 2.81 -3.08 4.06
N CYS A 118 1.52 -3.16 4.36
CA CYS A 118 0.82 -2.24 5.24
C CYS A 118 -0.17 -2.97 6.15
N ARG A 119 -0.65 -2.28 7.19
CA ARG A 119 -1.74 -2.72 8.07
C ARG A 119 -2.89 -1.73 8.06
N GLU A 120 -4.08 -2.20 8.41
CA GLU A 120 -5.24 -1.34 8.59
C GLU A 120 -5.21 -0.60 9.92
N ARG A 121 -5.82 0.57 9.95
CA ARG A 121 -6.02 1.33 11.19
C ARG A 121 -6.99 0.58 12.11
N SER A 122 -6.54 0.28 13.32
CA SER A 122 -7.36 -0.35 14.35
C SER A 122 -8.33 0.65 15.00
N ARG A 123 -9.34 0.14 15.71
CA ARG A 123 -10.25 0.97 16.52
C ARG A 123 -9.49 1.91 17.47
N GLY A 124 -8.42 1.43 18.09
CA GLY A 124 -7.60 2.25 19.00
C GLY A 124 -6.90 3.41 18.28
N ALA A 125 -6.38 3.19 17.08
CA ALA A 125 -5.75 4.24 16.27
C ALA A 125 -6.75 5.28 15.76
N LEU A 126 -8.03 4.88 15.58
CA LEU A 126 -9.12 5.77 15.17
C LEU A 126 -9.76 6.52 16.35
N ASN A 127 -9.45 6.11 17.57
CA ASN A 127 -9.99 6.68 18.80
C ASN A 127 -11.54 6.77 18.81
N ILE A 128 -12.23 5.75 18.30
CA ILE A 128 -13.69 5.72 18.22
C ILE A 128 -14.27 5.65 19.64
N PRO A 129 -15.27 6.50 20.00
CA PRO A 129 -15.92 6.48 21.30
C PRO A 129 -16.66 5.17 21.60
N GLY A 130 -17.08 4.99 22.85
CA GLY A 130 -17.89 3.86 23.31
C GLY A 130 -17.06 2.67 23.81
N TYR A 131 -17.74 1.53 23.96
CA TYR A 131 -17.15 0.30 24.50
C TYR A 131 -16.14 -0.36 23.54
N ARG A 132 -15.41 -1.34 24.06
CA ARG A 132 -14.41 -2.13 23.30
C ARG A 132 -14.72 -3.64 23.37
N PRO A 133 -15.93 -4.07 22.96
CA PRO A 133 -16.34 -5.46 23.02
C PRO A 133 -15.73 -6.28 21.88
N ALA A 134 -15.93 -7.59 21.89
CA ALA A 134 -15.76 -8.43 20.70
C ALA A 134 -16.73 -7.98 19.58
N GLY A 135 -16.41 -8.32 18.33
CA GLY A 135 -17.20 -7.95 17.16
C GLY A 135 -16.71 -6.69 16.43
N ILE A 136 -15.60 -6.08 16.86
CA ILE A 136 -14.96 -4.97 16.15
C ILE A 136 -13.74 -5.52 15.44
N TYR A 137 -13.72 -5.45 14.10
CA TYR A 137 -12.63 -5.94 13.26
C TYR A 137 -12.23 -4.89 12.22
N SER A 138 -10.98 -4.91 11.79
CA SER A 138 -10.67 -4.29 10.51
C SER A 138 -11.28 -5.11 9.36
N ALA A 139 -11.56 -4.46 8.24
CA ALA A 139 -12.19 -5.13 7.10
C ALA A 139 -11.32 -6.26 6.54
N GLY A 140 -9.99 -6.08 6.50
CA GLY A 140 -9.04 -7.11 6.07
C GLY A 140 -8.93 -8.27 7.06
N THR A 141 -9.05 -8.04 8.38
CA THR A 141 -9.16 -9.13 9.35
C THR A 141 -10.43 -9.95 9.13
N ALA A 142 -11.58 -9.29 8.91
CA ALA A 142 -12.81 -9.98 8.57
C ALA A 142 -12.69 -10.75 7.24
N GLN A 143 -12.00 -10.18 6.26
CA GLN A 143 -11.72 -10.85 4.99
C GLN A 143 -10.92 -12.14 5.18
N ARG A 144 -9.87 -12.12 6.01
CA ARG A 144 -9.10 -13.32 6.33
C ARG A 144 -9.96 -14.38 7.03
N LEU A 145 -10.74 -13.98 8.04
CA LEU A 145 -11.63 -14.89 8.76
C LEU A 145 -12.60 -15.60 7.83
N VAL A 146 -13.25 -14.86 6.93
CA VAL A 146 -14.25 -15.43 6.00
C VAL A 146 -13.58 -16.25 4.90
N ASN A 147 -12.56 -15.70 4.23
CA ASN A 147 -12.05 -16.26 2.99
C ASN A 147 -10.98 -17.34 3.20
N MET A 148 -10.25 -17.32 4.31
CA MET A 148 -9.16 -18.28 4.57
C MET A 148 -9.44 -19.22 5.73
N GLU A 149 -10.11 -18.74 6.77
CA GLU A 149 -10.32 -19.52 7.99
C GLU A 149 -11.74 -20.13 8.08
N GLY A 150 -12.68 -19.68 7.22
CA GLY A 150 -14.06 -20.17 7.18
C GLY A 150 -14.93 -19.72 8.37
N TYR A 151 -14.54 -18.63 9.03
CA TYR A 151 -15.28 -18.07 10.16
C TYR A 151 -16.11 -16.86 9.77
N MET A 152 -17.35 -16.80 10.23
CA MET A 152 -18.21 -15.63 10.07
C MET A 152 -18.02 -14.67 11.25
N PRO A 153 -17.49 -13.44 11.03
CA PRO A 153 -17.27 -12.46 12.10
C PRO A 153 -18.56 -12.03 12.83
N GLY A 154 -19.67 -12.01 12.11
CA GLY A 154 -20.99 -11.69 12.63
C GLY A 154 -22.06 -11.70 11.54
N ARG A 155 -23.31 -11.42 11.92
CA ARG A 155 -24.47 -11.51 11.02
C ARG A 155 -25.16 -10.19 10.72
N GLU A 156 -25.12 -9.26 11.66
CA GLU A 156 -25.69 -7.91 11.52
C GLU A 156 -24.53 -6.92 11.56
N VAL A 157 -24.17 -6.33 10.41
CA VAL A 157 -22.89 -5.65 10.20
C VAL A 157 -23.09 -4.17 9.89
N VAL A 158 -22.31 -3.32 10.56
CA VAL A 158 -22.08 -1.91 10.20
C VAL A 158 -20.64 -1.80 9.74
N ILE A 159 -20.39 -1.01 8.69
CA ILE A 159 -19.03 -0.78 8.17
C ILE A 159 -18.73 0.71 8.27
N LEU A 160 -17.58 1.06 8.85
CA LEU A 160 -17.02 2.42 8.86
C LEU A 160 -15.89 2.50 7.86
N GLY A 161 -16.02 3.42 6.91
CA GLY A 161 -15.10 3.65 5.81
C GLY A 161 -15.51 2.95 4.51
N SER A 162 -15.45 3.67 3.40
CA SER A 162 -15.83 3.23 2.07
C SER A 162 -14.62 2.97 1.16
N GLY A 163 -13.46 2.64 1.73
CA GLY A 163 -12.33 2.12 0.97
C GLY A 163 -12.65 0.76 0.33
N ASP A 164 -11.89 0.37 -0.69
CA ASP A 164 -12.17 -0.84 -1.48
C ASP A 164 -12.37 -2.11 -0.63
N ILE A 165 -11.54 -2.30 0.40
CA ILE A 165 -11.67 -3.48 1.28
C ILE A 165 -13.02 -3.49 2.00
N GLY A 166 -13.48 -2.33 2.49
CA GLY A 166 -14.79 -2.19 3.14
C GLY A 166 -15.94 -2.49 2.19
N LEU A 167 -15.88 -1.97 0.95
CA LEU A 167 -16.88 -2.23 -0.09
C LEU A 167 -16.92 -3.71 -0.48
N ILE A 168 -15.78 -4.31 -0.73
CA ILE A 168 -15.64 -5.73 -1.06
C ILE A 168 -16.18 -6.60 0.07
N MET A 169 -15.90 -6.24 1.33
CA MET A 169 -16.41 -6.98 2.48
C MET A 169 -17.90 -6.78 2.70
N ALA A 170 -18.47 -5.61 2.37
CA ALA A 170 -19.92 -5.42 2.37
C ALA A 170 -20.61 -6.45 1.46
N ARG A 171 -20.15 -6.58 0.23
CA ARG A 171 -20.62 -7.61 -0.71
C ARG A 171 -20.33 -9.02 -0.19
N ARG A 172 -19.11 -9.30 0.26
CA ARG A 172 -18.70 -10.65 0.68
C ARG A 172 -19.52 -11.15 1.88
N MET A 173 -19.67 -10.35 2.91
CA MET A 173 -20.48 -10.68 4.08
C MET A 173 -21.94 -10.94 3.71
N THR A 174 -22.50 -10.15 2.78
CA THR A 174 -23.86 -10.35 2.28
C THR A 174 -24.01 -11.68 1.54
N LEU A 175 -23.05 -12.05 0.71
CA LEU A 175 -23.04 -13.32 -0.01
C LEU A 175 -22.95 -14.54 0.94
N GLU A 176 -22.31 -14.37 2.10
CA GLU A 176 -22.23 -15.39 3.15
C GLU A 176 -23.42 -15.37 4.11
N GLY A 177 -24.46 -14.59 3.81
CA GLY A 177 -25.71 -14.56 4.54
C GLY A 177 -25.77 -13.59 5.72
N ALA A 178 -24.80 -12.67 5.86
CA ALA A 178 -24.92 -11.55 6.79
C ALA A 178 -25.78 -10.43 6.21
N LYS A 179 -26.34 -9.60 7.09
CA LYS A 179 -27.04 -8.37 6.73
C LYS A 179 -26.15 -7.16 7.00
N VAL A 180 -25.64 -6.55 5.94
CA VAL A 180 -24.94 -5.27 6.05
C VAL A 180 -25.97 -4.15 6.11
N LYS A 181 -26.03 -3.44 7.24
CA LYS A 181 -27.03 -2.39 7.51
C LYS A 181 -26.71 -1.09 6.80
N VAL A 182 -25.44 -0.69 6.85
CA VAL A 182 -24.97 0.59 6.34
C VAL A 182 -23.43 0.57 6.19
N VAL A 183 -22.94 1.32 5.21
CA VAL A 183 -21.55 1.76 5.12
C VAL A 183 -21.54 3.26 5.40
N ALA A 184 -20.84 3.68 6.45
CA ALA A 184 -20.64 5.08 6.81
C ALA A 184 -19.26 5.56 6.37
N GLU A 185 -19.19 6.72 5.75
CA GLU A 185 -17.95 7.33 5.26
C GLU A 185 -17.80 8.75 5.80
N LEU A 186 -16.67 9.03 6.44
CA LEU A 186 -16.36 10.33 7.04
C LEU A 186 -16.31 11.45 6.00
N MET A 187 -15.80 11.14 4.80
CA MET A 187 -15.64 12.11 3.73
C MET A 187 -16.93 12.33 2.94
N PRO A 188 -17.11 13.48 2.28
CA PRO A 188 -18.27 13.72 1.40
C PRO A 188 -18.19 12.94 0.07
N TYR A 189 -17.24 12.04 -0.06
CA TYR A 189 -17.03 11.14 -1.21
C TYR A 189 -16.50 9.79 -0.75
N SER A 190 -16.74 8.74 -1.53
CA SER A 190 -16.18 7.41 -1.27
C SER A 190 -14.70 7.36 -1.63
N GLY A 191 -13.91 6.69 -0.79
CA GLY A 191 -12.49 6.41 -1.03
C GLY A 191 -12.21 5.21 -1.93
N GLY A 192 -13.23 4.39 -2.22
CA GLY A 192 -13.10 3.21 -3.07
C GLY A 192 -13.38 3.49 -4.55
N LEU A 193 -12.96 2.56 -5.40
CA LEU A 193 -13.18 2.63 -6.85
C LEU A 193 -14.67 2.64 -7.19
N LYS A 194 -15.07 3.47 -8.17
CA LYS A 194 -16.47 3.60 -8.59
C LYS A 194 -17.13 2.27 -8.95
N ARG A 195 -16.41 1.35 -9.59
CA ARG A 195 -16.91 0.01 -9.89
C ARG A 195 -17.29 -0.78 -8.64
N ASN A 196 -16.52 -0.63 -7.55
CA ASN A 196 -16.78 -1.33 -6.29
C ASN A 196 -18.00 -0.74 -5.56
N ILE A 197 -18.26 0.56 -5.68
CA ILE A 197 -19.51 1.16 -5.18
C ILE A 197 -20.71 0.50 -5.86
N VAL A 198 -20.68 0.37 -7.19
CA VAL A 198 -21.77 -0.25 -7.94
C VAL A 198 -21.93 -1.73 -7.57
N GLN A 199 -20.87 -2.52 -7.76
CA GLN A 199 -20.90 -3.97 -7.62
C GLN A 199 -21.03 -4.47 -6.19
N CYS A 200 -20.60 -3.67 -5.20
CA CYS A 200 -20.59 -4.11 -3.81
C CYS A 200 -21.70 -3.50 -2.96
N LEU A 201 -22.22 -2.33 -3.32
CA LEU A 201 -23.28 -1.69 -2.57
C LEU A 201 -24.59 -1.59 -3.36
N ASN A 202 -24.58 -1.00 -4.55
CA ASN A 202 -25.81 -0.74 -5.30
C ASN A 202 -26.52 -2.05 -5.70
N ASP A 203 -25.75 -3.04 -6.20
CA ASP A 203 -26.29 -4.35 -6.61
C ASP A 203 -26.91 -5.13 -5.42
N PHE A 204 -26.50 -4.81 -4.20
CA PHE A 204 -26.99 -5.44 -2.96
C PHE A 204 -27.92 -4.54 -2.13
N ASN A 205 -28.26 -3.36 -2.62
CA ASN A 205 -29.08 -2.36 -1.92
C ASN A 205 -28.54 -1.99 -0.52
N ILE A 206 -27.19 -1.93 -0.38
CA ILE A 206 -26.54 -1.53 0.86
C ILE A 206 -26.40 -0.01 0.90
N PRO A 207 -26.95 0.69 1.90
CA PRO A 207 -26.87 2.13 2.01
C PRO A 207 -25.43 2.62 2.21
N LEU A 208 -25.02 3.63 1.45
CA LEU A 208 -23.79 4.40 1.68
C LEU A 208 -24.16 5.77 2.24
N LYS A 209 -23.68 6.09 3.44
CA LYS A 209 -23.85 7.40 4.08
C LYS A 209 -22.51 8.14 4.09
N LEU A 210 -22.39 9.12 3.22
CA LEU A 210 -21.25 10.03 3.15
C LEU A 210 -21.37 11.10 4.23
N SER A 211 -20.25 11.69 4.64
CA SER A 211 -20.20 12.68 5.74
C SER A 211 -20.76 12.13 7.06
N HIS A 212 -20.51 10.85 7.35
CA HIS A 212 -20.95 10.19 8.58
C HIS A 212 -19.79 9.47 9.27
N THR A 213 -19.82 9.44 10.59
CA THR A 213 -18.85 8.69 11.39
C THR A 213 -19.51 7.97 12.56
N VAL A 214 -18.82 6.97 13.13
CA VAL A 214 -19.27 6.29 14.35
C VAL A 214 -18.98 7.17 15.56
N VAL A 215 -19.99 7.43 16.36
CA VAL A 215 -19.95 8.27 17.56
C VAL A 215 -20.12 7.49 18.86
N ASP A 216 -20.69 6.29 18.80
CA ASP A 216 -20.78 5.40 19.97
C ASP A 216 -20.84 3.92 19.57
N ILE A 217 -20.34 3.05 20.45
CA ILE A 217 -20.39 1.59 20.35
C ILE A 217 -20.96 1.04 21.64
N GLU A 218 -22.09 0.36 21.55
CA GLU A 218 -22.77 -0.29 22.66
C GLU A 218 -22.42 -1.78 22.75
N GLY A 219 -22.39 -2.29 23.97
CA GLY A 219 -22.18 -3.71 24.26
C GLY A 219 -20.91 -3.92 25.08
N LYS A 220 -21.01 -4.77 26.10
CA LYS A 220 -19.90 -5.03 27.03
C LYS A 220 -19.06 -6.22 26.58
N ASP A 221 -19.69 -7.34 26.27
CA ASP A 221 -18.99 -8.57 25.86
C ASP A 221 -18.85 -8.63 24.32
N ARG A 222 -19.92 -8.24 23.61
CA ARG A 222 -19.96 -8.14 22.16
C ARG A 222 -20.73 -6.88 21.76
N VAL A 223 -20.44 -6.36 20.55
CA VAL A 223 -21.19 -5.26 19.94
C VAL A 223 -22.68 -5.61 19.92
N LYS A 224 -23.53 -4.68 20.38
CA LYS A 224 -25.00 -4.77 20.35
C LYS A 224 -25.62 -3.71 19.47
N ALA A 225 -24.98 -2.55 19.39
CA ALA A 225 -25.35 -1.49 18.48
C ALA A 225 -24.17 -0.56 18.20
N VAL A 226 -24.27 0.17 17.11
CA VAL A 226 -23.37 1.25 16.72
C VAL A 226 -24.21 2.46 16.39
N THR A 227 -23.85 3.62 16.92
CA THR A 227 -24.45 4.90 16.56
C THR A 227 -23.54 5.66 15.62
N ILE A 228 -24.06 6.09 14.47
CA ILE A 228 -23.38 6.99 13.54
C ILE A 228 -24.02 8.37 13.61
N ALA A 229 -23.27 9.42 13.23
CA ALA A 229 -23.80 10.77 13.12
C ALA A 229 -23.22 11.44 11.87
N GLU A 230 -23.95 12.42 11.32
CA GLU A 230 -23.48 13.30 10.28
C GLU A 230 -22.32 14.16 10.80
N VAL A 231 -21.34 14.50 9.94
CA VAL A 231 -20.23 15.38 10.28
C VAL A 231 -20.26 16.64 9.44
N GLY A 232 -19.88 17.74 10.09
CA GLY A 232 -19.72 19.03 9.44
C GLY A 232 -18.44 19.12 8.59
N PRO A 233 -18.23 20.27 7.93
CA PRO A 233 -16.99 20.53 7.16
C PRO A 233 -15.71 20.42 8.00
N ASP A 234 -15.79 20.65 9.31
CA ASP A 234 -14.71 20.47 10.28
C ASP A 234 -14.51 19.00 10.70
N ARG A 235 -15.27 18.08 10.12
CA ARG A 235 -15.29 16.63 10.42
C ARG A 235 -15.71 16.29 11.85
N ARG A 236 -16.43 17.19 12.51
CA ARG A 236 -17.00 16.92 13.83
C ARG A 236 -18.46 16.48 13.72
N PRO A 237 -18.89 15.53 14.57
CA PRO A 237 -20.28 15.10 14.59
C PRO A 237 -21.24 16.27 14.87
N ILE A 238 -22.36 16.30 14.15
CA ILE A 238 -23.42 17.28 14.31
C ILE A 238 -24.43 16.71 15.31
N PRO A 239 -24.62 17.34 16.49
CA PRO A 239 -25.59 16.87 17.48
C PRO A 239 -27.02 16.85 16.92
N GLY A 240 -27.78 15.79 17.27
CA GLY A 240 -29.17 15.60 16.81
C GLY A 240 -29.30 14.87 15.47
N THR A 241 -28.18 14.41 14.88
CA THR A 241 -28.18 13.62 13.65
C THR A 241 -27.86 12.15 13.90
N GLU A 242 -27.84 11.74 15.15
CA GLU A 242 -27.47 10.39 15.57
C GLU A 242 -28.46 9.34 15.05
N GLU A 243 -27.94 8.31 14.40
CA GLU A 243 -28.68 7.14 13.95
C GLU A 243 -28.10 5.89 14.60
N ARG A 244 -28.92 5.17 15.34
CA ARG A 244 -28.55 3.93 16.02
C ARG A 244 -28.89 2.71 15.18
N TYR A 245 -27.91 1.83 14.97
CA TYR A 245 -28.02 0.57 14.24
C TYR A 245 -27.76 -0.60 15.19
N GLU A 246 -28.75 -1.44 15.42
CA GLU A 246 -28.56 -2.73 16.08
C GLU A 246 -27.72 -3.62 15.19
N CYS A 247 -26.60 -4.11 15.73
CA CYS A 247 -25.65 -4.96 15.02
C CYS A 247 -24.80 -5.76 16.01
N ASP A 248 -24.19 -6.85 15.53
CA ASP A 248 -23.26 -7.67 16.30
C ASP A 248 -21.81 -7.47 15.85
N THR A 249 -21.59 -6.70 14.78
CA THR A 249 -20.26 -6.52 14.18
C THR A 249 -20.12 -5.12 13.59
N LEU A 250 -18.96 -4.51 13.91
CA LEU A 250 -18.46 -3.29 13.28
C LEU A 250 -17.18 -3.60 12.51
N LEU A 251 -17.18 -3.38 11.19
CA LEU A 251 -15.98 -3.46 10.36
C LEU A 251 -15.39 -2.06 10.12
N LEU A 252 -14.07 -1.97 10.19
CA LEU A 252 -13.31 -0.73 10.02
C LEU A 252 -12.52 -0.81 8.71
N SER A 253 -12.78 0.11 7.78
CA SER A 253 -12.05 0.29 6.52
C SER A 253 -11.55 1.73 6.38
N CYS A 254 -10.83 2.21 7.40
CA CYS A 254 -10.50 3.62 7.59
C CYS A 254 -9.06 3.97 7.20
N GLY A 255 -8.53 3.31 6.18
CA GLY A 255 -7.21 3.55 5.64
C GLY A 255 -6.14 2.58 6.14
N LEU A 256 -5.02 2.60 5.43
CA LEU A 256 -3.88 1.73 5.60
C LEU A 256 -2.67 2.51 6.14
N ILE A 257 -1.81 1.84 6.88
CA ILE A 257 -0.56 2.38 7.41
C ILE A 257 0.57 1.47 6.94
N PRO A 258 1.57 1.98 6.18
CA PRO A 258 2.78 1.25 5.86
C PRO A 258 3.48 0.68 7.09
N GLU A 259 3.94 -0.58 7.02
CA GLU A 259 4.58 -1.31 8.12
C GLU A 259 6.07 -0.96 8.22
N ASN A 260 6.40 0.13 8.90
CA ASN A 260 7.75 0.72 8.92
C ASN A 260 8.44 0.71 10.29
N GLU A 261 8.06 -0.16 11.21
CA GLU A 261 8.76 -0.33 12.48
C GLU A 261 10.22 -0.78 12.25
N LEU A 262 10.45 -1.78 11.39
CA LEU A 262 11.79 -2.23 11.02
C LEU A 262 12.58 -1.16 10.27
N SER A 263 11.93 -0.40 9.40
CA SER A 263 12.56 0.72 8.69
C SER A 263 13.08 1.78 9.65
N LYS A 264 12.28 2.10 10.69
CA LYS A 264 12.68 3.06 11.74
C LYS A 264 13.85 2.55 12.57
N SER A 265 13.84 1.27 12.99
CA SER A 265 14.93 0.70 13.76
C SER A 265 16.24 0.68 12.97
N ALA A 266 16.17 0.46 11.65
CA ALA A 266 17.32 0.53 10.76
C ALA A 266 17.83 1.97 10.50
N GLY A 267 17.07 3.02 10.87
CA GLY A 267 17.43 4.42 10.62
C GLY A 267 16.99 4.95 9.26
N VAL A 268 16.00 4.31 8.63
CA VAL A 268 15.42 4.77 7.37
C VAL A 268 14.56 6.02 7.58
N ASP A 269 14.77 7.05 6.79
CA ASP A 269 13.98 8.27 6.79
C ASP A 269 12.57 8.02 6.24
N LEU A 270 11.55 8.40 7.00
CA LEU A 270 10.15 8.22 6.62
C LEU A 270 9.47 9.52 6.28
N SER A 271 8.64 9.48 5.23
CA SER A 271 7.77 10.59 4.86
C SER A 271 6.67 10.79 5.92
N PRO A 272 6.46 12.02 6.44
CA PRO A 272 5.38 12.31 7.37
C PRO A 272 3.99 12.18 6.72
N ILE A 273 3.91 12.19 5.39
CA ILE A 273 2.66 12.16 4.63
C ILE A 273 2.24 10.72 4.31
N THR A 274 3.15 9.92 3.76
CA THR A 274 2.86 8.52 3.40
C THR A 274 3.13 7.55 4.54
N SER A 275 3.94 7.93 5.52
CA SER A 275 4.53 7.06 6.55
C SER A 275 5.43 5.94 5.97
N GLY A 276 5.75 6.02 4.69
CA GLY A 276 6.69 5.12 4.01
C GLY A 276 8.09 5.71 3.89
N PRO A 277 9.09 4.89 3.52
CA PRO A 277 10.44 5.36 3.28
C PRO A 277 10.53 6.49 2.25
N ILE A 278 11.43 7.43 2.48
CA ILE A 278 11.84 8.40 1.46
C ILE A 278 12.85 7.70 0.56
N VAL A 279 12.58 7.68 -0.75
CA VAL A 279 13.42 6.98 -1.72
C VAL A 279 13.80 7.87 -2.90
N ASN A 280 14.91 7.48 -3.57
CA ASN A 280 15.37 8.06 -4.83
C ASN A 280 14.78 7.31 -6.05
N ASP A 281 15.22 7.67 -7.24
CA ASP A 281 14.82 7.07 -8.52
C ASP A 281 15.06 5.55 -8.63
N SER A 282 16.00 5.01 -7.87
CA SER A 282 16.28 3.58 -7.79
C SER A 282 15.45 2.85 -6.74
N LEU A 283 14.52 3.55 -6.03
CA LEU A 283 13.79 3.07 -4.87
C LEU A 283 14.71 2.75 -3.67
N GLU A 284 15.92 3.29 -3.65
CA GLU A 284 16.86 3.20 -2.55
C GLU A 284 16.57 4.28 -1.50
N THR A 285 16.67 3.91 -0.24
CA THR A 285 16.46 4.80 0.91
C THR A 285 17.71 5.65 1.20
N ASN A 286 17.71 6.38 2.32
CA ASN A 286 18.90 7.07 2.84
C ASN A 286 20.01 6.11 3.33
N ILE A 287 19.74 4.80 3.40
CA ILE A 287 20.71 3.77 3.80
C ILE A 287 21.18 3.03 2.54
N ASP A 288 22.49 3.07 2.28
CA ASP A 288 23.09 2.42 1.12
C ASP A 288 22.74 0.93 1.04
N GLY A 289 22.18 0.51 -0.10
CA GLY A 289 21.78 -0.86 -0.36
C GLY A 289 20.49 -1.31 0.37
N VAL A 290 19.73 -0.37 0.93
CA VAL A 290 18.39 -0.64 1.47
C VAL A 290 17.33 -0.01 0.56
N PHE A 291 16.50 -0.85 -0.03
CA PHE A 291 15.46 -0.48 -0.98
C PHE A 291 14.07 -0.69 -0.37
N ALA A 292 13.05 0.00 -0.88
CA ALA A 292 11.68 -0.19 -0.45
C ALA A 292 10.72 -0.21 -1.65
N CYS A 293 9.70 -1.10 -1.61
CA CYS A 293 8.71 -1.20 -2.67
C CYS A 293 7.36 -1.73 -2.18
N GLY A 294 6.31 -1.41 -2.92
CA GLY A 294 4.95 -1.81 -2.59
C GLY A 294 4.36 -1.01 -1.41
N ASN A 295 3.38 -1.58 -0.72
CA ASN A 295 2.60 -0.86 0.28
C ASN A 295 3.36 -0.44 1.54
N VAL A 296 4.58 -0.91 1.75
CA VAL A 296 5.49 -0.38 2.79
C VAL A 296 6.03 1.00 2.40
N LEU A 297 6.19 1.27 1.09
CA LEU A 297 6.66 2.54 0.55
C LEU A 297 5.51 3.55 0.44
N HIS A 298 4.46 3.19 -0.27
CA HIS A 298 3.19 3.92 -0.32
C HIS A 298 2.05 2.98 -0.75
N VAL A 299 0.84 3.28 -0.32
CA VAL A 299 -0.31 2.40 -0.60
C VAL A 299 -0.73 2.51 -2.06
N HIS A 300 -0.75 1.40 -2.77
CA HIS A 300 -1.17 1.29 -4.17
C HIS A 300 -2.64 0.88 -4.30
N ASP A 301 -3.26 1.26 -5.42
CA ASP A 301 -4.63 0.87 -5.77
C ASP A 301 -4.68 -0.49 -6.49
N LEU A 302 -3.65 -0.80 -7.27
CA LEU A 302 -3.54 -2.01 -8.07
C LEU A 302 -2.27 -2.79 -7.75
N VAL A 303 -2.41 -4.10 -7.56
CA VAL A 303 -1.25 -4.99 -7.32
C VAL A 303 -0.30 -5.04 -8.52
N ASP A 304 -0.79 -4.83 -9.72
CA ASP A 304 0.03 -4.74 -10.93
C ASP A 304 1.11 -3.64 -10.81
N TYR A 305 0.75 -2.49 -10.24
CA TYR A 305 1.71 -1.41 -9.99
C TYR A 305 2.66 -1.72 -8.84
N VAL A 306 2.20 -2.47 -7.82
CA VAL A 306 3.07 -3.00 -6.76
C VAL A 306 4.16 -3.88 -7.36
N SER A 307 3.79 -4.82 -8.23
CA SER A 307 4.73 -5.76 -8.86
C SER A 307 5.68 -5.05 -9.82
N GLN A 308 5.20 -4.06 -10.58
CA GLN A 308 6.03 -3.24 -11.46
C GLN A 308 7.09 -2.45 -10.68
N GLU A 309 6.69 -1.76 -9.61
CA GLU A 309 7.57 -1.00 -8.75
C GLU A 309 8.59 -1.93 -8.07
N ALA A 310 8.14 -3.07 -7.57
CA ALA A 310 8.99 -4.05 -6.93
C ALA A 310 10.01 -4.68 -7.91
N GLY A 311 9.61 -4.89 -9.17
CA GLY A 311 10.53 -5.29 -10.23
C GLY A 311 11.66 -4.29 -10.44
N THR A 312 11.34 -2.98 -10.41
CA THR A 312 12.34 -1.91 -10.46
C THR A 312 13.27 -1.96 -9.25
N ALA A 313 12.73 -2.13 -8.03
CA ALA A 313 13.56 -2.27 -6.82
C ALA A 313 14.50 -3.49 -6.90
N GLY A 314 14.01 -4.63 -7.38
CA GLY A 314 14.80 -5.85 -7.55
C GLY A 314 15.96 -5.67 -8.55
N LYS A 315 15.67 -5.03 -9.70
CA LYS A 315 16.67 -4.68 -10.71
C LYS A 315 17.75 -3.74 -10.16
N ASN A 316 17.33 -2.69 -9.44
CA ASN A 316 18.25 -1.71 -8.89
C ASN A 316 19.09 -2.26 -7.73
N ALA A 317 18.51 -3.12 -6.88
CA ALA A 317 19.25 -3.86 -5.86
C ALA A 317 20.31 -4.79 -6.50
N ALA A 318 19.98 -5.42 -7.62
CA ALA A 318 20.95 -6.23 -8.36
C ALA A 318 22.10 -5.41 -8.93
N ALA A 319 21.82 -4.23 -9.48
CA ALA A 319 22.87 -3.30 -9.94
C ALA A 319 23.77 -2.86 -8.77
N TYR A 320 23.17 -2.46 -7.64
CA TYR A 320 23.92 -2.09 -6.43
C TYR A 320 24.85 -3.22 -5.94
N ILE A 321 24.38 -4.48 -5.95
CA ILE A 321 25.17 -5.63 -5.50
C ILE A 321 26.37 -5.89 -6.41
N LYS A 322 26.23 -5.66 -7.72
CA LYS A 322 27.27 -5.90 -8.72
C LYS A 322 28.27 -4.76 -8.81
N ASP A 323 27.76 -3.53 -8.87
CA ASP A 323 28.52 -2.35 -9.25
C ASP A 323 28.88 -1.47 -8.05
N GLY A 324 28.26 -1.75 -6.89
CA GLY A 324 28.38 -0.92 -5.69
C GLY A 324 27.48 0.30 -5.71
N LYS A 325 27.71 1.22 -4.78
CA LYS A 325 27.00 2.49 -4.70
C LYS A 325 27.29 3.31 -5.95
N ALA A 326 26.24 3.86 -6.57
CA ALA A 326 26.42 4.85 -7.62
C ALA A 326 27.27 6.03 -7.11
N ALA A 327 28.11 6.58 -7.96
CA ALA A 327 28.91 7.76 -7.63
C ALA A 327 27.99 8.89 -7.12
N ASP A 328 28.55 9.85 -6.36
CA ASP A 328 27.81 11.02 -5.88
C ASP A 328 27.27 11.85 -7.05
N ALA A 329 26.12 11.42 -7.55
CA ALA A 329 25.41 12.08 -8.63
C ALA A 329 24.57 13.25 -8.07
N LYS A 330 24.46 14.32 -8.85
CA LYS A 330 23.58 15.43 -8.53
C LYS A 330 22.16 14.93 -8.31
N THR A 331 21.61 15.23 -7.13
CA THR A 331 20.24 14.87 -6.77
C THR A 331 19.31 16.06 -7.00
N VAL A 332 18.16 15.82 -7.61
CA VAL A 332 17.10 16.79 -7.85
C VAL A 332 15.87 16.37 -7.09
N GLU A 333 15.28 17.28 -6.32
CA GLU A 333 14.05 17.02 -5.54
C GLU A 333 12.81 17.17 -6.43
N ILE A 334 11.83 16.30 -6.25
CA ILE A 334 10.50 16.42 -6.85
C ILE A 334 9.55 17.03 -5.79
N LEU A 335 9.08 18.25 -6.08
CA LEU A 335 8.24 19.03 -5.19
C LEU A 335 6.75 18.83 -5.51
N PRO A 336 5.97 18.24 -4.59
CA PRO A 336 4.53 18.22 -4.67
C PRO A 336 3.97 19.55 -4.18
N VAL A 337 3.24 20.27 -5.02
CA VAL A 337 2.58 21.54 -4.66
C VAL A 337 1.16 21.61 -5.22
N ASP A 338 0.38 22.58 -4.82
CA ASP A 338 -0.94 22.95 -5.36
C ASP A 338 -1.82 21.72 -5.71
N GLY A 339 -2.28 21.02 -4.68
CA GLY A 339 -3.18 19.87 -4.84
C GLY A 339 -2.50 18.50 -4.88
N VAL A 340 -1.18 18.42 -5.10
CA VAL A 340 -0.40 17.18 -4.99
C VAL A 340 0.05 16.97 -3.55
N ARG A 341 -0.28 15.82 -2.95
CA ARG A 341 0.03 15.54 -1.54
C ARG A 341 1.47 15.09 -1.30
N TYR A 342 1.98 14.24 -2.18
CA TYR A 342 3.32 13.65 -2.10
C TYR A 342 3.72 13.11 -3.46
N THR A 343 5.00 12.85 -3.65
CA THR A 343 5.55 12.14 -4.83
C THR A 343 6.43 10.97 -4.39
N VAL A 344 6.42 9.90 -5.18
CA VAL A 344 7.32 8.75 -5.04
C VAL A 344 7.89 8.42 -6.43
N PRO A 345 9.21 8.47 -6.59
CA PRO A 345 10.24 8.86 -5.63
C PRO A 345 10.18 10.35 -5.26
N LYS A 346 10.88 10.72 -4.16
CA LYS A 346 11.05 12.12 -3.76
C LYS A 346 12.25 12.79 -4.44
N TYR A 347 13.27 12.04 -4.73
CA TYR A 347 14.51 12.50 -5.34
C TYR A 347 14.82 11.73 -6.60
N ILE A 348 15.49 12.39 -7.56
CA ILE A 348 16.01 11.73 -8.76
C ILE A 348 17.49 12.09 -8.94
N ARG A 349 18.23 11.21 -9.62
CA ARG A 349 19.59 11.44 -10.11
C ARG A 349 19.53 11.43 -11.63
N PRO A 350 19.40 12.59 -12.30
CA PRO A 350 19.14 12.69 -13.74
C PRO A 350 20.11 11.91 -14.62
N THR A 351 21.37 11.79 -14.20
CA THR A 351 22.41 11.05 -14.94
C THR A 351 22.32 9.54 -14.75
N GLU A 352 21.82 9.06 -13.61
CA GLU A 352 21.81 7.65 -13.23
C GLU A 352 20.49 6.93 -13.51
N MET A 353 19.37 7.68 -13.52
CA MET A 353 18.06 7.09 -13.75
C MET A 353 17.94 6.38 -15.10
N GLU A 354 17.02 5.45 -15.21
CA GLU A 354 16.65 4.80 -16.47
C GLU A 354 16.12 5.82 -17.49
N ASP A 355 15.95 5.43 -18.76
CA ASP A 355 15.45 6.31 -19.83
C ASP A 355 14.13 6.98 -19.49
N THR A 356 13.31 6.31 -18.69
CA THR A 356 12.03 6.83 -18.17
C THR A 356 11.86 6.50 -16.69
N LEU A 357 11.32 7.44 -15.95
CA LEU A 357 10.94 7.26 -14.54
C LEU A 357 9.46 7.59 -14.36
N THR A 358 8.74 6.67 -13.76
CA THR A 358 7.35 6.90 -13.33
C THR A 358 7.34 7.51 -11.93
N VAL A 359 6.90 8.75 -11.83
CA VAL A 359 6.64 9.42 -10.54
C VAL A 359 5.17 9.24 -10.21
N ARG A 360 4.88 8.59 -9.08
CA ARG A 360 3.51 8.36 -8.59
C ARG A 360 3.16 9.35 -7.49
N PHE A 361 1.87 9.74 -7.44
CA PHE A 361 1.38 10.69 -6.44
C PHE A 361 -0.12 10.53 -6.21
N ARG A 362 -0.63 11.15 -5.15
CA ARG A 362 -2.07 11.32 -4.91
C ARG A 362 -2.41 12.80 -4.74
N VAL A 363 -3.64 13.14 -5.10
CA VAL A 363 -4.16 14.49 -4.88
C VAL A 363 -4.76 14.66 -3.48
N GLY A 364 -4.88 15.91 -3.03
CA GLY A 364 -5.39 16.25 -1.70
C GLY A 364 -6.91 16.34 -1.61
N ASP A 365 -7.58 16.56 -2.73
CA ASP A 365 -9.03 16.76 -2.84
C ASP A 365 -9.55 16.21 -4.18
N VAL A 366 -10.87 16.29 -4.42
CA VAL A 366 -11.49 15.93 -5.69
C VAL A 366 -11.38 17.10 -6.66
N TYR A 367 -10.67 16.90 -7.76
CA TYR A 367 -10.50 17.89 -8.84
C TYR A 367 -11.29 17.46 -10.06
N LYS A 368 -11.99 18.42 -10.70
CA LYS A 368 -12.73 18.22 -11.94
C LYS A 368 -12.21 19.15 -13.03
N ASN A 369 -12.14 18.64 -14.26
CA ASN A 369 -11.66 19.40 -15.41
C ASN A 369 -10.34 20.13 -15.13
N CYS A 370 -9.34 19.39 -14.68
CA CYS A 370 -8.07 19.90 -14.22
C CYS A 370 -6.90 19.39 -15.08
N THR A 371 -5.73 19.89 -14.80
CA THR A 371 -4.50 19.57 -15.53
C THR A 371 -3.40 19.23 -14.56
N ILE A 372 -2.71 18.11 -14.78
CA ILE A 372 -1.44 17.80 -14.12
C ILE A 372 -0.36 18.56 -14.90
N ALA A 373 0.33 19.49 -14.24
CA ALA A 373 1.42 20.28 -14.81
C ALA A 373 2.75 19.87 -14.17
N THR A 374 3.78 19.71 -15.02
CA THR A 374 5.15 19.39 -14.60
C THR A 374 6.06 20.52 -15.03
N TYR A 375 6.87 21.04 -14.10
CA TYR A 375 7.81 22.11 -14.31
C TYR A 375 9.23 21.62 -13.99
N PHE A 376 10.21 22.11 -14.74
CA PHE A 376 11.63 22.04 -14.42
C PHE A 376 12.05 23.44 -14.00
N ASP A 377 12.38 23.60 -12.71
CA ASP A 377 12.43 24.89 -12.04
C ASP A 377 11.15 25.71 -12.34
N ASP A 378 11.23 26.80 -13.07
CA ASP A 378 10.10 27.66 -13.44
C ASP A 378 9.54 27.37 -14.86
N GLU A 379 10.16 26.48 -15.63
CA GLU A 379 9.78 26.19 -17.01
C GLU A 379 8.74 25.07 -17.09
N LEU A 380 7.64 25.31 -17.76
CA LEU A 380 6.58 24.34 -18.00
C LEU A 380 7.03 23.30 -19.05
N ILE A 381 7.15 22.05 -18.62
CA ILE A 381 7.62 20.92 -19.46
C ILE A 381 6.47 20.11 -20.05
N SER A 382 5.42 19.87 -19.25
CA SER A 382 4.28 19.10 -19.73
C SER A 382 2.99 19.45 -19.03
N LYS A 383 1.88 19.29 -19.75
CA LYS A 383 0.50 19.37 -19.22
C LYS A 383 -0.31 18.16 -19.66
N ARG A 384 -1.03 17.55 -18.73
CA ARG A 384 -1.95 16.45 -19.02
C ARG A 384 -3.33 16.72 -18.41
N LYS A 385 -4.35 16.86 -19.27
CA LYS A 385 -5.73 17.06 -18.84
C LYS A 385 -6.30 15.81 -18.17
N ARG A 386 -7.06 16.02 -17.10
CA ARG A 386 -7.79 15.00 -16.36
C ARG A 386 -9.23 15.44 -16.13
N PRO A 387 -10.24 14.65 -16.57
CA PRO A 387 -11.64 14.98 -16.30
C PRO A 387 -11.97 14.98 -14.80
N VAL A 388 -11.44 14.01 -14.07
CA VAL A 388 -11.60 13.87 -12.60
C VAL A 388 -10.33 13.26 -12.03
N MET A 389 -9.93 13.74 -10.85
CA MET A 389 -8.95 13.11 -9.97
C MET A 389 -9.52 13.09 -8.57
N ALA A 390 -9.28 12.01 -7.83
CA ALA A 390 -9.76 11.83 -6.46
C ALA A 390 -8.62 11.33 -5.54
N PRO A 391 -8.64 11.65 -4.23
CA PRO A 391 -7.59 11.22 -3.28
C PRO A 391 -7.44 9.69 -3.17
N GLY A 392 -8.49 8.93 -3.48
CA GLY A 392 -8.48 7.47 -3.49
C GLY A 392 -7.75 6.85 -4.67
N GLU A 393 -7.50 7.60 -5.75
CA GLU A 393 -6.88 7.12 -6.98
C GLU A 393 -5.44 7.62 -7.12
N MET A 394 -4.54 6.73 -7.56
CA MET A 394 -3.14 7.08 -7.79
C MET A 394 -2.95 7.67 -9.17
N GLU A 395 -2.29 8.82 -9.22
CA GLU A 395 -1.86 9.47 -10.45
C GLU A 395 -0.38 9.28 -10.72
N GLN A 396 0.05 9.49 -11.95
CA GLN A 396 1.46 9.36 -12.33
C GLN A 396 1.88 10.36 -13.40
N VAL A 397 3.15 10.72 -13.35
CA VAL A 397 3.87 11.48 -14.40
C VAL A 397 5.08 10.67 -14.83
N ILE A 398 5.37 10.66 -16.12
CA ILE A 398 6.57 10.01 -16.66
C ILE A 398 7.61 11.09 -16.98
N LEU A 399 8.76 11.01 -16.32
CA LEU A 399 9.93 11.82 -16.60
C LEU A 399 10.81 11.08 -17.62
N GLN A 400 11.32 11.79 -18.60
CA GLN A 400 12.23 11.26 -19.63
C GLN A 400 13.65 11.76 -19.37
N LYS A 401 14.62 10.85 -19.28
CA LYS A 401 16.05 11.16 -19.11
C LYS A 401 16.56 12.10 -20.19
N SER A 402 16.14 11.88 -21.43
CA SER A 402 16.51 12.73 -22.57
C SER A 402 16.12 14.19 -22.39
N LYS A 403 14.91 14.45 -21.81
CA LYS A 403 14.49 15.82 -21.51
C LYS A 403 15.26 16.44 -20.35
N LEU A 404 15.60 15.65 -19.32
CA LEU A 404 16.36 16.11 -18.17
C LEU A 404 17.81 16.48 -18.56
N ALA A 405 18.37 15.83 -19.58
CA ALA A 405 19.69 16.13 -20.10
C ALA A 405 19.83 17.56 -20.65
N ASP A 406 18.73 18.17 -21.10
CA ASP A 406 18.71 19.55 -21.57
C ASP A 406 18.81 20.58 -20.41
N TYR A 407 18.70 20.13 -19.15
CA TYR A 407 18.68 20.96 -17.95
C TYR A 407 19.78 20.56 -16.95
N PRO A 408 21.06 20.73 -17.26
CA PRO A 408 22.16 20.27 -16.40
C PRO A 408 22.20 20.95 -15.03
N ASP A 409 21.66 22.17 -14.92
CA ASP A 409 21.62 22.97 -13.70
C ASP A 409 20.29 22.87 -12.94
N LEU A 410 19.38 21.97 -13.36
CA LEU A 410 18.07 21.76 -12.74
C LEU A 410 18.19 21.63 -11.21
N LYS A 411 17.39 22.38 -10.48
CA LYS A 411 17.38 22.40 -9.01
C LYS A 411 16.25 21.57 -8.45
N HIS A 412 15.06 21.68 -9.04
CA HIS A 412 13.88 20.92 -8.62
C HIS A 412 12.91 20.66 -9.78
N ILE A 413 12.08 19.66 -9.60
CA ILE A 413 10.96 19.34 -10.49
C ILE A 413 9.68 19.59 -9.69
N THR A 414 8.77 20.39 -10.22
CA THR A 414 7.49 20.68 -9.56
C THR A 414 6.36 19.94 -10.28
N ILE A 415 5.55 19.22 -9.51
CA ILE A 415 4.29 18.61 -9.99
C ILE A 415 3.14 19.27 -9.22
N LYS A 416 2.20 19.84 -9.97
CA LYS A 416 1.03 20.53 -9.40
C LYS A 416 -0.24 20.31 -10.21
N ILE A 417 -1.37 20.60 -9.58
CA ILE A 417 -2.68 20.58 -10.23
C ILE A 417 -3.08 22.00 -10.56
N GLU A 418 -3.43 22.23 -11.81
CA GLU A 418 -3.94 23.50 -12.31
C GLU A 418 -5.39 23.34 -12.77
N GLU A 419 -6.21 24.37 -12.60
CA GLU A 419 -7.51 24.46 -13.23
C GLU A 419 -7.35 24.52 -14.75
N ALA A 420 -8.28 23.90 -15.49
CA ALA A 420 -8.20 23.79 -16.95
C ALA A 420 -8.69 25.06 -17.64
#